data_cd1a5d76f69b7c65f04ea576ef647089
#
_entry.id   cd1a5d76f69b7c65f04ea576ef647089
#
_cell.length_a   1.000
_cell.length_b   1.000
_cell.length_c   1.000
_cell.angle_alpha   90.00
_cell.angle_beta   90.00
_cell.angle_gamma   90.00
#
_symmetry.space_group_name_H-M   'P 1'
#
loop_
_entity.id
_entity.type
_entity.pdbx_description
1 polymer ?
#
loop_
_entity_poly.entity_id
_entity_poly.type
_entity_poly.pdbx_seq_one_letter_code
_entity_poly.pdbx_strand_id
1 'polypeptide(L)'
;MRSIVLAGLVVCAAGVGFGAAQVKSVQVRSEAMAKDVPVTVVLPGSYGKDPAKRYPVIYCFHGCGGDENSYVTSNLCEFVDREKVIFVAPNGAKSSWWIDSPVDPTMKYETFPIKELLPYVDKTYATIPDRAHRVTMGGSMGGHGAAYLALRHRDLFGAVAILYGAVDVRPFPPHYWKLQERFGDKQANRAFWDANMVSELAKGLKNGELSILQIIGTNDSYFLQVNRKFHKQLVKDEIEHVYVEIRGEDKDHSAHNGIFRQMAMPVMLNYLNNFFREGKGRL
;
A
#
# COMPACT_ATOMS: atom_id res chain seq x y z
N MET A 1 -8.34 7.77 -33.66
CA MET A 1 -7.17 6.90 -33.79
C MET A 1 -7.06 6.10 -32.49
N ARG A 2 -7.22 4.78 -32.57
CA ARG A 2 -7.12 3.91 -31.37
C ARG A 2 -5.65 3.60 -31.14
N SER A 3 -5.07 4.13 -30.07
CA SER A 3 -3.71 3.75 -29.63
C SER A 3 -3.73 2.34 -29.07
N ILE A 4 -3.03 1.43 -29.73
CA ILE A 4 -2.80 0.07 -29.24
C ILE A 4 -1.68 0.16 -28.21
N VAL A 5 -2.01 -0.07 -26.93
CA VAL A 5 -1.03 -0.19 -25.84
C VAL A 5 -0.42 -1.59 -25.91
N LEU A 6 0.86 -1.68 -26.29
CA LEU A 6 1.61 -2.93 -26.17
C LEU A 6 1.91 -3.17 -24.67
N ALA A 7 1.20 -4.11 -24.07
CA ALA A 7 1.53 -4.64 -22.75
C ALA A 7 2.71 -5.62 -22.88
N GLY A 8 3.85 -5.25 -22.33
CA GLY A 8 4.99 -6.18 -22.20
C GLY A 8 4.67 -7.25 -21.14
N LEU A 9 4.69 -8.53 -21.52
CA LEU A 9 4.53 -9.65 -20.60
C LEU A 9 5.93 -10.11 -20.13
N VAL A 10 6.23 -9.92 -18.84
CA VAL A 10 7.38 -10.54 -18.19
C VAL A 10 6.89 -11.74 -17.38
N VAL A 11 7.36 -12.94 -17.69
CA VAL A 11 7.01 -14.17 -16.96
C VAL A 11 8.07 -14.45 -15.92
N CYS A 12 7.72 -14.39 -14.64
CA CYS A 12 8.59 -14.89 -13.58
C CYS A 12 8.53 -16.41 -13.54
N ALA A 13 9.61 -17.07 -13.91
CA ALA A 13 9.73 -18.53 -13.85
C ALA A 13 9.95 -18.99 -12.40
N ALA A 14 8.95 -19.64 -11.81
CA ALA A 14 9.09 -20.38 -10.55
C ALA A 14 9.13 -21.88 -10.84
N GLY A 15 9.99 -22.60 -10.11
CA GLY A 15 10.19 -24.03 -10.30
C GLY A 15 9.02 -24.90 -9.83
N VAL A 16 8.76 -25.95 -10.59
CA VAL A 16 7.97 -27.17 -10.32
C VAL A 16 6.51 -27.00 -9.91
N GLY A 17 5.60 -27.15 -10.86
CA GLY A 17 4.22 -27.68 -10.64
C GLY A 17 3.07 -26.68 -10.63
N PHE A 18 3.32 -25.39 -10.50
CA PHE A 18 2.29 -24.34 -10.63
C PHE A 18 2.65 -23.39 -11.76
N GLY A 19 1.68 -22.97 -12.56
CA GLY A 19 1.94 -21.99 -13.62
C GLY A 19 2.50 -20.70 -13.01
N ALA A 20 3.61 -20.19 -13.54
CA ALA A 20 4.28 -19.00 -13.01
C ALA A 20 3.34 -17.78 -13.01
N ALA A 21 3.37 -16.97 -11.95
CA ALA A 21 2.62 -15.73 -11.87
C ALA A 21 2.91 -14.83 -13.08
N GLN A 22 1.89 -14.11 -13.55
CA GLN A 22 1.99 -13.22 -14.70
C GLN A 22 2.19 -11.79 -14.22
N VAL A 23 3.33 -11.19 -14.52
CA VAL A 23 3.59 -9.76 -14.25
C VAL A 23 3.21 -8.95 -15.48
N LYS A 24 2.32 -7.99 -15.31
CA LYS A 24 1.86 -7.09 -16.38
C LYS A 24 2.19 -5.65 -16.02
N SER A 25 2.80 -4.92 -16.93
CA SER A 25 2.94 -3.47 -16.84
C SER A 25 1.84 -2.84 -17.71
N VAL A 26 1.02 -1.99 -17.11
CA VAL A 26 -0.07 -1.31 -17.81
C VAL A 26 0.00 0.19 -17.55
N GLN A 27 -0.55 0.98 -18.48
CA GLN A 27 -0.72 2.42 -18.31
C GLN A 27 -2.19 2.67 -17.99
N VAL A 28 -2.46 3.29 -16.85
CA VAL A 28 -3.82 3.66 -16.46
C VAL A 28 -3.97 5.17 -16.59
N ARG A 29 -4.92 5.59 -17.43
CA ARG A 29 -5.20 7.01 -17.61
C ARG A 29 -5.74 7.61 -16.32
N SER A 30 -5.10 8.67 -15.84
CA SER A 30 -5.64 9.54 -14.80
C SER A 30 -6.17 10.81 -15.46
N GLU A 31 -7.48 10.97 -15.46
CA GLU A 31 -8.13 12.19 -15.94
C GLU A 31 -7.88 13.34 -14.96
N ALA A 32 -7.89 13.05 -13.64
CA ALA A 32 -7.62 14.02 -12.60
C ALA A 32 -6.23 14.65 -12.69
N MET A 33 -5.24 13.92 -13.22
CA MET A 33 -3.86 14.40 -13.40
C MET A 33 -3.49 14.65 -14.88
N ALA A 34 -4.41 14.40 -15.80
CA ALA A 34 -4.21 14.51 -17.25
C ALA A 34 -2.99 13.74 -17.80
N LYS A 35 -2.66 12.58 -17.20
CA LYS A 35 -1.51 11.75 -17.57
C LYS A 35 -1.79 10.26 -17.44
N ASP A 36 -0.99 9.46 -18.10
CA ASP A 36 -0.97 8.01 -17.88
C ASP A 36 -0.05 7.67 -16.71
N VAL A 37 -0.53 6.80 -15.84
CA VAL A 37 0.21 6.35 -14.63
C VAL A 37 0.60 4.90 -14.83
N PRO A 38 1.90 4.56 -14.73
CA PRO A 38 2.35 3.18 -14.77
C PRO A 38 1.80 2.38 -13.58
N VAL A 39 1.33 1.17 -13.86
CA VAL A 39 0.83 0.25 -12.83
C VAL A 39 1.35 -1.14 -13.13
N THR A 40 1.94 -1.80 -12.14
CA THR A 40 2.26 -3.21 -12.22
C THR A 40 1.15 -4.05 -11.61
N VAL A 41 0.68 -5.04 -12.37
CA VAL A 41 -0.32 -6.02 -11.93
C VAL A 41 0.29 -7.40 -11.98
N VAL A 42 0.26 -8.11 -10.83
CA VAL A 42 0.71 -9.51 -10.76
C VAL A 42 -0.53 -10.40 -10.59
N LEU A 43 -0.69 -11.33 -11.54
CA LEU A 43 -1.80 -12.27 -11.59
C LEU A 43 -1.30 -13.69 -11.29
N PRO A 44 -2.13 -14.55 -10.65
CA PRO A 44 -1.79 -15.97 -10.50
C PRO A 44 -1.59 -16.65 -11.86
N GLY A 45 -0.71 -17.65 -11.95
CA GLY A 45 -0.50 -18.40 -13.19
C GLY A 45 -1.73 -19.16 -13.69
N SER A 46 -2.69 -19.40 -12.79
CA SER A 46 -4.00 -19.96 -13.13
C SER A 46 -5.04 -18.93 -13.59
N TYR A 47 -4.70 -17.64 -13.60
CA TYR A 47 -5.62 -16.58 -14.02
C TYR A 47 -6.14 -16.80 -15.44
N GLY A 48 -7.45 -16.73 -15.62
CA GLY A 48 -8.13 -16.92 -16.90
C GLY A 48 -8.40 -18.37 -17.29
N LYS A 49 -7.93 -19.38 -16.52
CA LYS A 49 -8.22 -20.80 -16.77
C LYS A 49 -9.67 -21.17 -16.40
N ASP A 50 -10.25 -20.47 -15.42
CA ASP A 50 -11.64 -20.59 -15.01
C ASP A 50 -12.30 -19.20 -15.12
N PRO A 51 -13.23 -18.99 -16.06
CA PRO A 51 -13.87 -17.69 -16.28
C PRO A 51 -14.81 -17.27 -15.14
N ALA A 52 -15.25 -18.21 -14.30
CA ALA A 52 -16.10 -17.90 -13.16
C ALA A 52 -15.30 -17.46 -11.92
N LYS A 53 -14.00 -17.75 -11.89
CA LYS A 53 -13.17 -17.47 -10.72
C LYS A 53 -12.92 -15.99 -10.56
N ARG A 54 -13.08 -15.49 -9.31
CA ARG A 54 -12.77 -14.13 -8.89
C ARG A 54 -11.70 -14.15 -7.81
N TYR A 55 -10.97 -13.03 -7.69
CA TYR A 55 -9.78 -12.96 -6.87
C TYR A 55 -9.82 -11.75 -5.93
N PRO A 56 -9.38 -11.90 -4.67
CA PRO A 56 -9.13 -10.75 -3.79
C PRO A 56 -7.94 -9.94 -4.30
N VAL A 57 -7.87 -8.67 -3.90
CA VAL A 57 -6.88 -7.71 -4.43
C VAL A 57 -6.07 -7.07 -3.30
N ILE A 58 -4.75 -7.08 -3.47
CA ILE A 58 -3.79 -6.33 -2.63
C ILE A 58 -3.32 -5.12 -3.41
N TYR A 59 -3.61 -3.91 -2.92
CA TYR A 59 -3.06 -2.66 -3.44
C TYR A 59 -1.81 -2.28 -2.66
N CYS A 60 -0.66 -2.14 -3.35
CA CYS A 60 0.63 -1.88 -2.74
C CYS A 60 1.18 -0.51 -3.14
N PHE A 61 1.53 0.28 -2.14
CA PHE A 61 2.01 1.65 -2.31
C PHE A 61 3.49 1.76 -1.96
N HIS A 62 4.29 2.26 -2.91
CA HIS A 62 5.75 2.39 -2.71
C HIS A 62 6.13 3.60 -1.86
N GLY A 63 7.33 3.56 -1.27
CA GLY A 63 7.92 4.66 -0.50
C GLY A 63 8.53 5.75 -1.39
N CYS A 64 9.05 6.82 -0.78
CA CYS A 64 9.74 7.89 -1.50
C CYS A 64 10.87 7.35 -2.37
N GLY A 65 10.97 7.87 -3.60
CA GLY A 65 11.96 7.45 -4.58
C GLY A 65 11.66 6.14 -5.30
N GLY A 66 10.67 5.35 -4.83
CA GLY A 66 10.26 4.10 -5.44
C GLY A 66 9.45 4.27 -6.73
N ASP A 67 8.91 3.14 -7.20
CA ASP A 67 8.07 3.02 -8.38
C ASP A 67 7.13 1.80 -8.25
N GLU A 68 6.34 1.54 -9.29
CA GLU A 68 5.38 0.43 -9.37
C GLU A 68 6.02 -0.97 -9.28
N ASN A 69 7.34 -1.07 -9.46
CA ASN A 69 8.06 -2.35 -9.40
C ASN A 69 8.77 -2.59 -8.06
N SER A 70 8.75 -1.61 -7.17
CA SER A 70 9.52 -1.61 -5.90
C SER A 70 9.24 -2.81 -4.98
N TYR A 71 8.08 -3.45 -5.11
CA TYR A 71 7.68 -4.62 -4.32
C TYR A 71 7.59 -5.91 -5.14
N VAL A 72 7.82 -5.85 -6.45
CA VAL A 72 7.74 -7.03 -7.33
C VAL A 72 9.00 -7.86 -7.20
N THR A 73 8.90 -9.00 -6.55
CA THR A 73 9.98 -9.95 -6.29
C THR A 73 9.53 -11.37 -6.62
N SER A 74 10.46 -12.32 -6.74
CA SER A 74 10.12 -13.74 -6.90
C SER A 74 9.21 -14.24 -5.77
N ASN A 75 9.52 -13.90 -4.52
CA ASN A 75 8.72 -14.29 -3.35
C ASN A 75 7.29 -13.74 -3.43
N LEU A 76 7.10 -12.51 -3.93
CA LEU A 76 5.76 -11.97 -4.18
C LEU A 76 5.04 -12.76 -5.26
N CYS A 77 5.70 -13.05 -6.38
CA CYS A 77 5.09 -13.81 -7.48
C CYS A 77 4.67 -15.22 -7.01
N GLU A 78 5.50 -15.90 -6.23
CA GLU A 78 5.17 -17.19 -5.62
C GLU A 78 3.99 -17.10 -4.67
N PHE A 79 3.93 -16.06 -3.83
CA PHE A 79 2.80 -15.80 -2.94
C PHE A 79 1.51 -15.58 -3.73
N VAL A 80 1.53 -14.70 -4.74
CA VAL A 80 0.37 -14.40 -5.60
C VAL A 80 -0.14 -15.67 -6.28
N ASP A 81 0.75 -16.50 -6.78
CA ASP A 81 0.35 -17.76 -7.43
C ASP A 81 -0.19 -18.79 -6.45
N ARG A 82 0.42 -18.93 -5.27
CA ARG A 82 -0.02 -19.88 -4.24
C ARG A 82 -1.36 -19.48 -3.64
N GLU A 83 -1.53 -18.23 -3.24
CA GLU A 83 -2.72 -17.75 -2.51
C GLU A 83 -3.86 -17.33 -3.44
N LYS A 84 -3.61 -17.28 -4.75
CA LYS A 84 -4.62 -16.91 -5.75
C LYS A 84 -5.22 -15.52 -5.50
N VAL A 85 -4.35 -14.53 -5.33
CA VAL A 85 -4.69 -13.12 -5.17
C VAL A 85 -4.23 -12.32 -6.39
N ILE A 86 -4.79 -11.13 -6.62
CA ILE A 86 -4.27 -10.14 -7.56
C ILE A 86 -3.48 -9.11 -6.76
N PHE A 87 -2.28 -8.76 -7.24
CA PHE A 87 -1.47 -7.71 -6.63
C PHE A 87 -1.38 -6.53 -7.60
N VAL A 88 -1.65 -5.33 -7.12
CA VAL A 88 -1.68 -4.09 -7.91
C VAL A 88 -0.78 -3.05 -7.27
N ALA A 89 0.21 -2.58 -7.99
CA ALA A 89 1.15 -1.57 -7.53
C ALA A 89 1.19 -0.39 -8.52
N PRO A 90 0.55 0.74 -8.19
CA PRO A 90 0.64 1.95 -9.00
C PRO A 90 1.95 2.70 -8.75
N ASN A 91 2.40 3.47 -9.77
CA ASN A 91 3.43 4.48 -9.60
C ASN A 91 2.84 5.71 -8.90
N GLY A 92 3.38 6.06 -7.74
CA GLY A 92 2.97 7.19 -6.91
C GLY A 92 3.87 8.42 -7.07
N ALA A 93 4.56 8.58 -8.18
CA ALA A 93 5.68 9.52 -8.35
C ALA A 93 6.73 9.34 -7.24
N LYS A 94 7.77 10.16 -7.22
CA LYS A 94 8.86 9.99 -6.24
C LYS A 94 8.50 10.45 -4.82
N SER A 95 7.43 11.24 -4.68
CA SER A 95 7.07 11.89 -3.41
C SER A 95 5.62 12.39 -3.38
N SER A 96 4.65 11.63 -3.86
CA SER A 96 3.24 12.06 -3.87
C SER A 96 2.58 12.06 -2.49
N TRP A 97 3.14 11.29 -1.55
CA TRP A 97 2.53 11.03 -0.24
C TRP A 97 1.16 10.37 -0.32
N TRP A 98 0.76 9.97 -1.54
CA TRP A 98 -0.53 9.33 -1.83
C TRP A 98 -1.74 10.19 -1.43
N ILE A 99 -1.57 11.53 -1.47
CA ILE A 99 -2.58 12.53 -1.18
C ILE A 99 -2.92 13.35 -2.42
N ASP A 100 -4.05 14.01 -2.38
CA ASP A 100 -4.35 15.11 -3.31
C ASP A 100 -3.72 16.39 -2.78
N SER A 101 -2.64 16.83 -3.41
CA SER A 101 -1.92 18.02 -2.95
C SER A 101 -2.80 19.27 -3.05
N PRO A 102 -2.82 20.12 -2.00
CA PRO A 102 -3.55 21.39 -2.02
C PRO A 102 -2.82 22.48 -2.81
N VAL A 103 -1.52 22.26 -3.11
CA VAL A 103 -0.66 23.27 -3.75
C VAL A 103 -0.12 22.82 -5.11
N ASP A 104 -0.29 21.56 -5.48
CA ASP A 104 0.11 21.03 -6.78
C ASP A 104 -1.06 20.26 -7.42
N PRO A 105 -1.81 20.88 -8.34
CA PRO A 105 -2.99 20.26 -8.95
C PRO A 105 -2.66 19.03 -9.81
N THR A 106 -1.40 18.82 -10.18
CA THR A 106 -0.95 17.63 -10.93
C THR A 106 -0.69 16.41 -10.04
N MET A 107 -0.83 16.56 -8.72
CA MET A 107 -0.63 15.53 -7.71
C MET A 107 -1.95 15.16 -7.04
N LYS A 108 -2.76 14.34 -7.73
CA LYS A 108 -4.06 13.83 -7.28
C LYS A 108 -3.96 12.34 -6.95
N TYR A 109 -3.11 12.01 -5.96
CA TYR A 109 -2.76 10.62 -5.64
C TYR A 109 -3.62 9.96 -4.55
N GLU A 110 -4.65 10.66 -4.04
CA GLU A 110 -5.80 10.04 -3.40
C GLU A 110 -6.89 9.74 -4.45
N THR A 111 -7.19 10.73 -5.30
CA THR A 111 -8.20 10.58 -6.36
C THR A 111 -7.85 9.45 -7.31
N PHE A 112 -6.59 9.34 -7.75
CA PHE A 112 -6.19 8.32 -8.72
C PHE A 112 -6.45 6.88 -8.23
N PRO A 113 -5.92 6.43 -7.07
CA PRO A 113 -6.19 5.08 -6.60
C PRO A 113 -7.67 4.77 -6.38
N ILE A 114 -8.42 5.73 -5.85
CA ILE A 114 -9.80 5.51 -5.42
C ILE A 114 -10.82 5.65 -6.54
N LYS A 115 -10.68 6.68 -7.36
CA LYS A 115 -11.70 7.03 -8.38
C LYS A 115 -11.37 6.51 -9.77
N GLU A 116 -10.12 6.17 -10.05
CA GLU A 116 -9.67 5.81 -11.38
C GLU A 116 -9.06 4.40 -11.43
N LEU A 117 -8.04 4.11 -10.60
CA LEU A 117 -7.37 2.82 -10.62
C LEU A 117 -8.27 1.67 -10.14
N LEU A 118 -8.94 1.83 -8.99
CA LEU A 118 -9.77 0.77 -8.42
C LEU A 118 -10.92 0.37 -9.36
N PRO A 119 -11.71 1.30 -9.95
CA PRO A 119 -12.70 0.94 -10.97
C PRO A 119 -12.10 0.33 -12.23
N TYR A 120 -10.91 0.80 -12.67
CA TYR A 120 -10.19 0.20 -13.79
C TYR A 120 -9.84 -1.27 -13.52
N VAL A 121 -9.30 -1.56 -12.33
CA VAL A 121 -8.91 -2.91 -11.92
C VAL A 121 -10.13 -3.82 -11.87
N ASP A 122 -11.23 -3.39 -11.26
CA ASP A 122 -12.46 -4.18 -11.16
C ASP A 122 -13.12 -4.45 -12.52
N LYS A 123 -13.02 -3.49 -13.44
CA LYS A 123 -13.54 -3.65 -14.81
C LYS A 123 -12.67 -4.55 -15.68
N THR A 124 -11.35 -4.52 -15.46
CA THR A 124 -10.37 -5.17 -16.35
C THR A 124 -10.04 -6.58 -15.90
N TYR A 125 -10.04 -6.83 -14.59
CA TYR A 125 -9.63 -8.10 -14.00
C TYR A 125 -10.79 -8.75 -13.23
N ALA A 126 -10.70 -10.06 -13.08
CA ALA A 126 -11.70 -10.89 -12.38
C ALA A 126 -11.57 -10.71 -10.86
N THR A 127 -11.85 -9.52 -10.33
CA THR A 127 -11.78 -9.20 -8.90
C THR A 127 -13.05 -9.60 -8.15
N ILE A 128 -12.95 -9.69 -6.82
CA ILE A 128 -14.09 -9.66 -5.91
C ILE A 128 -14.25 -8.22 -5.43
N PRO A 129 -15.25 -7.46 -5.92
CA PRO A 129 -15.27 -6.00 -5.78
C PRO A 129 -15.93 -5.53 -4.46
N ASP A 130 -15.53 -6.12 -3.33
CA ASP A 130 -16.00 -5.71 -2.01
C ASP A 130 -14.85 -5.46 -1.03
N ARG A 131 -15.16 -4.83 0.10
CA ARG A 131 -14.14 -4.44 1.09
C ARG A 131 -13.49 -5.64 1.78
N ALA A 132 -14.16 -6.77 1.92
CA ALA A 132 -13.61 -7.97 2.57
C ALA A 132 -12.53 -8.63 1.71
N HIS A 133 -12.49 -8.30 0.42
CA HIS A 133 -11.54 -8.84 -0.55
C HIS A 133 -10.61 -7.76 -1.13
N ARG A 134 -10.58 -6.54 -0.52
CA ARG A 134 -9.62 -5.47 -0.85
C ARG A 134 -8.83 -5.05 0.35
N VAL A 135 -7.53 -5.04 0.19
CA VAL A 135 -6.60 -4.63 1.24
C VAL A 135 -5.51 -3.71 0.69
N THR A 136 -4.90 -2.93 1.57
CA THR A 136 -3.79 -2.07 1.22
C THR A 136 -2.52 -2.47 1.97
N MET A 137 -1.37 -2.22 1.36
CA MET A 137 -0.07 -2.35 2.01
C MET A 137 0.93 -1.33 1.49
N GLY A 138 1.97 -1.06 2.26
CA GLY A 138 3.05 -0.21 1.82
C GLY A 138 4.08 0.08 2.90
N GLY A 139 5.20 0.68 2.51
CA GLY A 139 6.27 1.06 3.41
C GLY A 139 6.64 2.53 3.29
N SER A 140 7.09 3.15 4.40
CA SER A 140 7.52 4.55 4.41
C SER A 140 6.38 5.50 3.99
N MET A 141 6.60 6.35 2.99
CA MET A 141 5.56 7.12 2.31
C MET A 141 4.40 6.22 1.84
N GLY A 142 4.69 5.02 1.35
CA GLY A 142 3.66 4.06 0.96
C GLY A 142 2.91 3.47 2.15
N GLY A 143 3.55 3.35 3.31
CA GLY A 143 2.88 2.98 4.56
C GLY A 143 1.91 4.06 5.04
N HIS A 144 2.27 5.34 4.85
CA HIS A 144 1.34 6.45 4.98
C HIS A 144 0.18 6.29 3.99
N GLY A 145 0.46 6.14 2.69
CA GLY A 145 -0.56 6.04 1.66
C GLY A 145 -1.52 4.86 1.87
N ALA A 146 -0.99 3.69 2.22
CA ALA A 146 -1.81 2.51 2.50
C ALA A 146 -2.78 2.75 3.66
N ALA A 147 -2.28 3.28 4.78
CA ALA A 147 -3.10 3.57 5.95
C ALA A 147 -4.04 4.75 5.73
N TYR A 148 -3.55 5.81 5.09
CA TYR A 148 -4.33 6.99 4.74
C TYR A 148 -5.56 6.64 3.89
N LEU A 149 -5.35 5.90 2.80
CA LEU A 149 -6.43 5.50 1.91
C LEU A 149 -7.41 4.53 2.59
N ALA A 150 -6.91 3.55 3.35
CA ALA A 150 -7.78 2.61 4.06
C ALA A 150 -8.62 3.28 5.15
N LEU A 151 -8.07 4.23 5.90
CA LEU A 151 -8.79 4.96 6.94
C LEU A 151 -9.81 5.96 6.40
N ARG A 152 -9.54 6.58 5.26
CA ARG A 152 -10.47 7.52 4.63
C ARG A 152 -11.58 6.83 3.83
N HIS A 153 -11.30 5.63 3.33
CA HIS A 153 -12.20 4.85 2.46
C HIS A 153 -12.47 3.47 3.07
N ARG A 154 -12.96 3.46 4.32
CA ARG A 154 -13.25 2.22 5.09
C ARG A 154 -14.32 1.36 4.45
N ASP A 155 -15.14 1.93 3.61
CA ASP A 155 -16.12 1.22 2.77
C ASP A 155 -15.48 0.42 1.64
N LEU A 156 -14.25 0.75 1.24
CA LEU A 156 -13.54 0.11 0.14
C LEU A 156 -12.52 -0.93 0.58
N PHE A 157 -11.90 -0.75 1.76
CA PHE A 157 -10.79 -1.59 2.24
C PHE A 157 -11.07 -2.20 3.61
N GLY A 158 -10.79 -3.50 3.77
CA GLY A 158 -11.02 -4.21 5.02
C GLY A 158 -9.79 -4.38 5.90
N ALA A 159 -8.58 -4.31 5.32
CA ALA A 159 -7.34 -4.42 6.08
C ALA A 159 -6.22 -3.56 5.49
N VAL A 160 -5.24 -3.24 6.34
CA VAL A 160 -4.01 -2.54 5.96
C VAL A 160 -2.79 -3.15 6.63
N ALA A 161 -1.68 -3.28 5.88
CA ALA A 161 -0.38 -3.64 6.41
C ALA A 161 0.61 -2.48 6.23
N ILE A 162 1.11 -1.93 7.33
CA ILE A 162 1.95 -0.74 7.40
C ILE A 162 3.37 -1.17 7.77
N LEU A 163 4.32 -0.96 6.87
CA LEU A 163 5.73 -1.25 7.11
C LEU A 163 6.50 0.07 7.30
N TYR A 164 7.16 0.24 8.43
CA TYR A 164 7.88 1.47 8.80
C TYR A 164 7.19 2.73 8.29
N GLY A 165 5.88 2.79 8.51
CA GLY A 165 5.03 3.82 7.91
C GLY A 165 5.28 5.22 8.48
N ALA A 166 5.21 6.21 7.60
CA ALA A 166 5.25 7.62 7.99
C ALA A 166 3.88 8.07 8.53
N VAL A 167 3.41 7.44 9.61
CA VAL A 167 2.05 7.60 10.16
C VAL A 167 1.76 9.01 10.71
N ASP A 168 2.82 9.75 11.03
CA ASP A 168 2.75 11.18 11.38
C ASP A 168 4.04 11.87 10.95
N VAL A 169 3.95 12.76 9.98
CA VAL A 169 5.12 13.50 9.47
C VAL A 169 5.26 14.91 10.03
N ARG A 170 4.36 15.35 10.89
CA ARG A 170 4.40 16.68 11.50
C ARG A 170 5.66 16.95 12.34
N PRO A 171 6.29 15.97 13.01
CA PRO A 171 7.53 16.20 13.73
C PRO A 171 8.75 16.52 12.85
N PHE A 172 8.67 16.23 11.54
CA PHE A 172 9.82 16.36 10.64
C PHE A 172 9.91 17.74 9.99
N PRO A 173 11.14 18.17 9.59
CA PRO A 173 11.35 19.39 8.83
C PRO A 173 10.56 19.39 7.51
N PRO A 174 9.91 20.51 7.13
CA PRO A 174 9.05 20.57 5.94
C PRO A 174 9.76 20.26 4.61
N HIS A 175 11.08 20.48 4.54
CA HIS A 175 11.88 20.18 3.35
C HIS A 175 12.21 18.69 3.19
N TYR A 176 12.01 17.85 4.24
CA TYR A 176 12.23 16.41 4.12
C TYR A 176 11.22 15.80 3.15
N TRP A 177 11.73 14.91 2.28
CA TRP A 177 10.93 14.11 1.35
C TRP A 177 9.87 14.91 0.57
N LYS A 178 10.14 16.20 0.32
CA LYS A 178 9.26 17.14 -0.37
C LYS A 178 7.90 17.36 0.34
N LEU A 179 7.87 17.27 1.66
CA LEU A 179 6.64 17.46 2.44
C LEU A 179 5.98 18.81 2.12
N GLN A 180 6.74 19.91 2.17
CA GLN A 180 6.20 21.25 1.89
C GLN A 180 5.67 21.38 0.46
N GLU A 181 6.35 20.74 -0.51
CA GLU A 181 5.91 20.75 -1.91
C GLU A 181 4.59 19.99 -2.12
N ARG A 182 4.21 19.11 -1.20
CA ARG A 182 3.00 18.28 -1.31
C ARG A 182 1.90 18.70 -0.36
N PHE A 183 2.22 19.06 0.88
CA PHE A 183 1.25 19.49 1.89
C PHE A 183 1.08 21.02 1.95
N GLY A 184 1.94 21.78 1.26
CA GLY A 184 2.01 23.23 1.36
C GLY A 184 2.80 23.70 2.60
N ASP A 185 2.90 25.01 2.78
CA ASP A 185 3.53 25.59 3.96
C ASP A 185 2.88 25.09 5.24
N LYS A 186 3.67 24.66 6.21
CA LYS A 186 3.19 23.96 7.39
C LYS A 186 2.37 24.84 8.33
N GLN A 187 2.63 26.15 8.37
CA GLN A 187 1.86 27.07 9.19
C GLN A 187 0.58 27.50 8.48
N ALA A 188 0.71 27.91 7.22
CA ALA A 188 -0.43 28.35 6.40
C ALA A 188 -1.44 27.21 6.10
N ASN A 189 -0.97 25.96 5.95
CA ASN A 189 -1.79 24.80 5.65
C ASN A 189 -1.94 23.83 6.83
N ARG A 190 -1.82 24.30 8.06
CA ARG A 190 -1.83 23.46 9.25
C ARG A 190 -3.03 22.50 9.31
N ALA A 191 -4.21 22.98 9.03
CA ALA A 191 -5.43 22.16 9.03
C ALA A 191 -5.34 21.00 8.02
N PHE A 192 -4.74 21.23 6.84
CA PHE A 192 -4.51 20.19 5.85
C PHE A 192 -3.48 19.17 6.34
N TRP A 193 -2.37 19.62 6.92
CA TRP A 193 -1.38 18.72 7.53
C TRP A 193 -2.03 17.84 8.59
N ASP A 194 -2.77 18.42 9.52
CA ASP A 194 -3.44 17.67 10.59
C ASP A 194 -4.45 16.67 10.01
N ALA A 195 -5.32 17.08 9.09
CA ALA A 195 -6.36 16.24 8.51
C ALA A 195 -5.85 15.05 7.68
N ASN A 196 -4.57 15.06 7.26
CA ASN A 196 -3.99 14.03 6.41
C ASN A 196 -2.95 13.14 7.12
N MET A 197 -2.84 13.23 8.46
CA MET A 197 -2.01 12.29 9.22
C MET A 197 -2.79 11.03 9.57
N VAL A 198 -2.15 9.88 9.41
CA VAL A 198 -2.73 8.57 9.76
C VAL A 198 -3.18 8.54 11.22
N SER A 199 -2.37 9.09 12.13
CA SER A 199 -2.69 9.20 13.55
C SER A 199 -3.96 10.03 13.83
N GLU A 200 -4.25 11.05 13.03
CA GLU A 200 -5.49 11.83 13.16
C GLU A 200 -6.69 11.11 12.54
N LEU A 201 -6.51 10.51 11.37
CA LEU A 201 -7.55 9.76 10.67
C LEU A 201 -8.04 8.53 11.46
N ALA A 202 -7.17 7.95 12.29
CA ALA A 202 -7.53 6.84 13.16
C ALA A 202 -8.37 7.25 14.37
N LYS A 203 -8.44 8.55 14.71
CA LYS A 203 -9.33 9.04 15.75
C LYS A 203 -10.78 8.80 15.33
N GLY A 204 -11.56 8.16 16.20
CA GLY A 204 -12.95 7.79 15.90
C GLY A 204 -13.09 6.51 15.04
N LEU A 205 -12.00 5.77 14.77
CA LEU A 205 -12.09 4.40 14.28
C LEU A 205 -12.76 3.54 15.36
N LYS A 206 -13.68 2.67 14.97
CA LYS A 206 -14.28 1.70 15.90
C LYS A 206 -13.56 0.37 15.78
N ASN A 207 -13.49 -0.35 16.90
CA ASN A 207 -12.89 -1.67 16.89
C ASN A 207 -13.56 -2.59 15.86
N GLY A 208 -12.75 -3.30 15.06
CA GLY A 208 -13.22 -4.17 13.99
C GLY A 208 -13.57 -3.48 12.66
N GLU A 209 -13.58 -2.13 12.59
CA GLU A 209 -13.84 -1.42 11.32
C GLU A 209 -12.71 -1.56 10.29
N LEU A 210 -11.47 -1.77 10.73
CA LEU A 210 -10.31 -1.97 9.87
C LEU A 210 -9.32 -2.91 10.56
N SER A 211 -8.89 -3.93 9.87
CA SER A 211 -7.83 -4.81 10.36
C SER A 211 -6.46 -4.17 10.10
N ILE A 212 -5.66 -3.93 11.14
CA ILE A 212 -4.42 -3.16 11.06
C ILE A 212 -3.22 -4.01 11.47
N LEU A 213 -2.22 -4.13 10.60
CA LEU A 213 -0.88 -4.58 10.91
C LEU A 213 0.09 -3.41 10.83
N GLN A 214 0.92 -3.25 11.84
CA GLN A 214 1.99 -2.27 11.87
C GLN A 214 3.31 -2.96 12.19
N ILE A 215 4.31 -2.83 11.33
CA ILE A 215 5.65 -3.40 11.49
C ILE A 215 6.68 -2.29 11.44
N ILE A 216 7.61 -2.28 12.40
CA ILE A 216 8.71 -1.32 12.47
C ILE A 216 9.99 -2.00 12.96
N GLY A 217 11.13 -1.58 12.46
CA GLY A 217 12.43 -2.00 12.96
C GLY A 217 12.89 -1.14 14.11
N THR A 218 13.55 -1.74 15.11
CA THR A 218 14.02 -1.01 16.31
C THR A 218 15.16 -0.02 16.02
N ASN A 219 15.82 -0.14 14.86
CA ASN A 219 16.84 0.81 14.38
C ASN A 219 16.32 1.79 13.31
N ASP A 220 15.01 1.87 13.11
CA ASP A 220 14.44 2.89 12.24
C ASP A 220 14.58 4.28 12.88
N SER A 221 15.57 5.04 12.43
CA SER A 221 15.89 6.37 12.98
C SER A 221 14.84 7.42 12.61
N TYR A 222 14.00 7.15 11.59
CA TYR A 222 13.00 8.11 11.14
C TYR A 222 11.66 7.91 11.85
N PHE A 223 11.07 6.72 11.75
CA PHE A 223 9.66 6.54 12.09
C PHE A 223 9.38 5.67 13.33
N LEU A 224 10.40 5.13 14.01
CA LEU A 224 10.18 4.30 15.21
C LEU A 224 9.30 5.02 16.26
N GLN A 225 9.62 6.27 16.58
CA GLN A 225 8.91 6.99 17.64
C GLN A 225 7.46 7.35 17.26
N VAL A 226 7.21 7.72 16.01
CA VAL A 226 5.84 8.01 15.56
C VAL A 226 4.99 6.75 15.44
N ASN A 227 5.60 5.61 15.07
CA ASN A 227 4.93 4.32 15.04
C ASN A 227 4.58 3.83 16.47
N ARG A 228 5.49 3.97 17.42
CA ARG A 228 5.21 3.67 18.85
C ARG A 228 4.09 4.54 19.41
N LYS A 229 4.05 5.84 19.05
CA LYS A 229 2.96 6.74 19.46
C LYS A 229 1.63 6.31 18.86
N PHE A 230 1.62 5.94 17.60
CA PHE A 230 0.42 5.47 16.91
C PHE A 230 -0.10 4.16 17.52
N HIS A 231 0.78 3.19 17.77
CA HIS A 231 0.43 1.97 18.51
C HIS A 231 -0.22 2.28 19.87
N LYS A 232 0.42 3.16 20.68
CA LYS A 232 -0.14 3.57 21.99
C LYS A 232 -1.49 4.26 21.87
N GLN A 233 -1.71 5.03 20.81
CA GLN A 233 -3.00 5.64 20.53
C GLN A 233 -4.05 4.57 20.26
N LEU A 234 -3.78 3.61 19.35
CA LEU A 234 -4.72 2.54 19.03
C LEU A 234 -5.07 1.70 20.28
N VAL A 235 -4.08 1.41 21.13
CA VAL A 235 -4.31 0.72 22.43
C VAL A 235 -5.24 1.55 23.32
N LYS A 236 -4.97 2.86 23.47
CA LYS A 236 -5.80 3.77 24.28
C LYS A 236 -7.23 3.87 23.75
N ASP A 237 -7.39 3.85 22.45
CA ASP A 237 -8.68 3.96 21.76
C ASP A 237 -9.38 2.59 21.62
N GLU A 238 -8.83 1.53 22.30
CA GLU A 238 -9.34 0.16 22.32
C GLU A 238 -9.49 -0.47 20.93
N ILE A 239 -8.64 -0.08 19.97
CA ILE A 239 -8.62 -0.62 18.62
C ILE A 239 -7.72 -1.86 18.57
N GLU A 240 -8.31 -3.00 18.28
CA GLU A 240 -7.58 -4.24 18.06
C GLU A 240 -6.71 -4.15 16.80
N HIS A 241 -5.41 -4.40 16.95
CA HIS A 241 -4.43 -4.34 15.86
C HIS A 241 -3.22 -5.22 16.19
N VAL A 242 -2.45 -5.54 15.17
CA VAL A 242 -1.16 -6.23 15.31
C VAL A 242 -0.04 -5.20 15.21
N TYR A 243 0.80 -5.13 16.24
CA TYR A 243 2.00 -4.30 16.27
C TYR A 243 3.24 -5.15 16.47
N VAL A 244 4.22 -5.00 15.58
CA VAL A 244 5.45 -5.79 15.59
C VAL A 244 6.65 -4.86 15.55
N GLU A 245 7.49 -4.90 16.58
CA GLU A 245 8.83 -4.33 16.56
C GLU A 245 9.84 -5.45 16.29
N ILE A 246 10.57 -5.35 15.18
CA ILE A 246 11.60 -6.33 14.84
C ILE A 246 12.96 -5.78 15.27
N ARG A 247 13.62 -6.55 16.16
CA ARG A 247 15.01 -6.33 16.55
C ARG A 247 15.89 -7.20 15.65
N GLY A 248 16.60 -6.57 14.71
CA GLY A 248 17.55 -7.29 13.87
C GLY A 248 18.83 -7.66 14.63
N GLU A 249 19.57 -8.63 14.10
CA GLU A 249 20.90 -9.03 14.59
C GLU A 249 21.91 -7.89 14.45
N ASP A 250 21.72 -7.05 13.43
CA ASP A 250 22.46 -5.81 13.22
C ASP A 250 21.51 -4.65 12.86
N LYS A 251 22.07 -3.45 12.72
CA LYS A 251 21.30 -2.26 12.41
C LYS A 251 20.61 -2.31 11.04
N ASP A 252 21.13 -3.05 10.08
CA ASP A 252 20.55 -3.12 8.73
C ASP A 252 19.29 -3.98 8.69
N HIS A 253 19.22 -5.03 9.51
CA HIS A 253 18.05 -5.92 9.61
C HIS A 253 16.88 -5.35 10.43
N SER A 254 17.01 -4.15 10.96
CA SER A 254 15.95 -3.46 11.69
C SER A 254 15.86 -1.96 11.40
N ALA A 255 16.50 -1.50 10.32
CA ALA A 255 16.51 -0.11 9.87
C ALA A 255 15.49 0.17 8.76
N HIS A 256 15.42 1.42 8.33
CA HIS A 256 14.56 1.87 7.24
C HIS A 256 15.19 1.60 5.86
N ASN A 257 15.22 0.33 5.45
CA ASN A 257 15.90 -0.07 4.20
C ASN A 257 15.24 -1.24 3.46
N GLY A 258 15.85 -1.63 2.33
CA GLY A 258 15.37 -2.70 1.47
C GLY A 258 15.50 -4.10 2.10
N ILE A 259 16.52 -4.33 2.93
CA ILE A 259 16.76 -5.63 3.62
C ILE A 259 15.61 -5.88 4.59
N PHE A 260 15.32 -4.92 5.45
CA PHE A 260 14.20 -5.01 6.39
C PHE A 260 12.86 -5.20 5.67
N ARG A 261 12.63 -4.50 4.55
CA ARG A 261 11.43 -4.69 3.73
C ARG A 261 11.31 -6.13 3.23
N GLN A 262 12.38 -6.74 2.74
CA GLN A 262 12.36 -8.12 2.26
C GLN A 262 12.04 -9.10 3.39
N MET A 263 12.56 -8.89 4.59
CA MET A 263 12.26 -9.71 5.77
C MET A 263 10.81 -9.57 6.24
N ALA A 264 10.27 -8.36 6.23
CA ALA A 264 8.91 -8.07 6.70
C ALA A 264 7.82 -8.46 5.69
N MET A 265 8.16 -8.55 4.40
CA MET A 265 7.20 -8.81 3.32
C MET A 265 6.37 -10.08 3.53
N PRO A 266 6.95 -11.25 3.85
CA PRO A 266 6.17 -12.46 4.11
C PRO A 266 5.17 -12.30 5.27
N VAL A 267 5.55 -11.58 6.33
CA VAL A 267 4.66 -11.29 7.48
C VAL A 267 3.47 -10.47 7.04
N MET A 268 3.70 -9.40 6.26
CA MET A 268 2.63 -8.55 5.72
C MET A 268 1.68 -9.36 4.83
N LEU A 269 2.22 -10.12 3.90
CA LEU A 269 1.44 -10.89 2.94
C LEU A 269 0.61 -11.99 3.64
N ASN A 270 1.18 -12.68 4.63
CA ASN A 270 0.47 -13.69 5.41
C ASN A 270 -0.67 -13.06 6.22
N TYR A 271 -0.41 -11.92 6.87
CA TYR A 271 -1.45 -11.19 7.61
C TYR A 271 -2.65 -10.83 6.72
N LEU A 272 -2.39 -10.28 5.53
CA LEU A 272 -3.44 -9.90 4.58
C LEU A 272 -4.17 -11.11 4.02
N ASN A 273 -3.46 -12.22 3.78
CA ASN A 273 -4.09 -13.45 3.33
C ASN A 273 -4.98 -14.09 4.41
N ASN A 274 -4.56 -14.03 5.68
CA ASN A 274 -5.39 -14.48 6.80
C ASN A 274 -6.65 -13.61 6.91
N PHE A 275 -6.55 -12.30 6.63
CA PHE A 275 -7.73 -11.46 6.55
C PHE A 275 -8.71 -11.93 5.46
N PHE A 276 -8.25 -12.26 4.25
CA PHE A 276 -9.11 -12.77 3.19
C PHE A 276 -9.81 -14.10 3.55
N ARG A 277 -9.14 -14.96 4.32
CA ARG A 277 -9.67 -16.28 4.70
C ARG A 277 -10.63 -16.23 5.89
N GLU A 278 -10.42 -15.33 6.82
CA GLU A 278 -11.04 -15.36 8.14
C GLU A 278 -11.80 -14.08 8.48
N GLY A 279 -11.76 -13.07 7.60
CA GLY A 279 -12.34 -11.73 7.86
C GLY A 279 -11.57 -10.93 8.92
N LYS A 280 -10.44 -11.44 9.42
CA LYS A 280 -9.61 -10.83 10.44
C LYS A 280 -8.12 -11.10 10.15
N GLY A 281 -7.32 -10.05 10.10
CA GLY A 281 -5.87 -10.20 9.95
C GLY A 281 -5.24 -10.66 11.27
N ARG A 282 -4.40 -11.69 11.19
CA ARG A 282 -3.57 -12.17 12.30
C ARG A 282 -2.28 -12.77 11.77
N LEU A 283 -1.28 -12.90 12.64
CA LEU A 283 0.02 -13.52 12.32
C LEU A 283 -0.02 -15.02 12.51
#